data_afc90c2749cbe0d639f9c72c3bf21db8
#
_entry.id   afc90c2749cbe0d639f9c72c3bf21db8
#
_cell.length_a   1.000
_cell.length_b   1.000
_cell.length_c   1.000
_cell.angle_alpha   90.00
_cell.angle_beta   90.00
_cell.angle_gamma   90.00
#
_symmetry.space_group_name_H-M   'P 1'
#
loop_
_entity.id
_entity.type
_entity.pdbx_description
1 polymer ?
#
loop_
_entity_poly.entity_id
_entity_poly.type
_entity_poly.pdbx_seq_one_letter_code
_entity_poly.pdbx_strand_id
1 'polypeptide(L)'
;MRKDMKTASILKGRWMLLISLSLVISCLSLNPIMAKQKRLVILHTNDTHSTILPVSNQLPDTVKAGRGGFLRRIAMLKDERQKNPDLLLFDSGDFSQGSAYYTMFKGDVEVGLMNMMGYDAATIGNHEFDFGLDNMARIFRMATFPIVCTNYDFTGTPCEGLVKPYVILKRNGVKIGVFALAPKMEGLVSAKNCVGVKYLDPGQVALETATMLKKQLKCDVVVCISHLGWQSNRDQDDLYMIPRSRYIDVVLGGHTHTYMQQLEYVNDLDGRPVPVDQNGKHAAFVGKLVLNLK
;
A
#
# COMPACT_ATOMS: atom_id res chain seq x y z
N MET A 1 9.56 26.65 -83.00
CA MET A 1 9.13 25.49 -82.19
C MET A 1 10.29 25.00 -81.32
N ARG A 2 10.82 25.77 -80.40
CA ARG A 2 11.92 25.33 -79.44
C ARG A 2 11.95 26.15 -78.12
N LYS A 3 10.79 26.58 -77.64
CA LYS A 3 10.69 27.30 -76.32
C LYS A 3 9.89 26.61 -75.25
N ASP A 4 9.14 25.57 -75.55
CA ASP A 4 8.19 24.97 -74.55
C ASP A 4 8.72 23.74 -73.83
N MET A 5 9.89 23.19 -74.20
CA MET A 5 10.43 22.00 -73.57
C MET A 5 11.32 22.29 -72.32
N LYS A 6 11.75 23.53 -72.09
CA LYS A 6 12.60 23.85 -70.90
C LYS A 6 11.81 24.22 -69.64
N THR A 7 10.58 24.67 -69.80
CA THR A 7 9.71 25.05 -68.64
C THR A 7 9.03 23.83 -67.98
N ALA A 8 8.74 22.76 -68.69
CA ALA A 8 8.10 21.55 -68.15
C ALA A 8 9.05 20.76 -67.26
N SER A 9 10.39 20.78 -67.48
CA SER A 9 11.36 20.01 -66.68
C SER A 9 11.64 20.66 -65.34
N ILE A 10 11.52 21.97 -65.22
CA ILE A 10 11.76 22.71 -63.96
C ILE A 10 10.55 22.55 -63.01
N LEU A 11 9.33 22.49 -63.55
CA LEU A 11 8.13 22.25 -62.73
C LEU A 11 8.08 20.83 -62.17
N LYS A 12 8.47 19.83 -62.97
CA LYS A 12 8.54 18.43 -62.47
C LYS A 12 9.56 18.28 -61.35
N GLY A 13 10.72 18.91 -61.40
CA GLY A 13 11.74 18.86 -60.36
C GLY A 13 11.31 19.50 -59.04
N ARG A 14 10.58 20.64 -59.09
CA ARG A 14 10.07 21.31 -57.88
C ARG A 14 8.96 20.55 -57.16
N TRP A 15 8.08 19.90 -57.90
CA TRP A 15 7.00 19.07 -57.30
C TRP A 15 7.55 17.80 -56.69
N MET A 16 8.54 17.16 -57.28
CA MET A 16 9.18 15.98 -56.69
C MET A 16 9.97 16.35 -55.41
N LEU A 17 10.60 17.53 -55.34
CA LEU A 17 11.29 17.97 -54.11
C LEU A 17 10.29 18.29 -52.96
N LEU A 18 9.15 18.88 -53.28
CA LEU A 18 8.11 19.17 -52.28
C LEU A 18 7.42 17.89 -51.75
N ILE A 19 7.19 16.90 -52.64
CA ILE A 19 6.61 15.61 -52.22
C ILE A 19 7.64 14.80 -51.37
N SER A 20 8.92 14.82 -51.71
CA SER A 20 9.93 14.13 -50.93
C SER A 20 10.17 14.83 -49.56
N LEU A 21 10.08 16.15 -49.50
CA LEU A 21 10.22 16.90 -48.23
C LEU A 21 9.00 16.70 -47.31
N SER A 22 7.78 16.63 -47.88
CA SER A 22 6.58 16.34 -47.09
C SER A 22 6.54 14.88 -46.59
N LEU A 23 7.05 13.91 -47.36
CA LEU A 23 7.19 12.52 -46.89
C LEU A 23 8.25 12.37 -45.80
N VAL A 24 9.36 13.09 -45.86
CA VAL A 24 10.39 13.09 -44.80
C VAL A 24 9.87 13.74 -43.50
N ILE A 25 9.11 14.84 -43.61
CA ILE A 25 8.51 15.49 -42.45
C ILE A 25 7.40 14.60 -41.84
N SER A 26 6.60 13.86 -42.63
CA SER A 26 5.60 12.94 -42.11
C SER A 26 6.21 11.67 -41.50
N CYS A 27 7.38 11.22 -41.94
CA CYS A 27 8.12 10.12 -41.30
C CYS A 27 8.83 10.50 -39.99
N LEU A 28 9.15 11.78 -39.82
CA LEU A 28 9.75 12.29 -38.57
C LEU A 28 8.71 12.53 -37.47
N SER A 29 7.43 12.58 -37.78
CA SER A 29 6.35 12.82 -36.81
C SER A 29 5.64 11.56 -36.30
N LEU A 30 6.05 10.37 -36.72
CA LEU A 30 5.47 9.09 -36.31
C LEU A 30 6.42 8.26 -35.43
N ASN A 31 7.15 8.89 -34.54
CA ASN A 31 7.57 8.17 -33.34
C ASN A 31 6.34 8.12 -32.43
N PRO A 32 5.67 6.98 -32.24
CA PRO A 32 4.71 6.87 -31.18
C PRO A 32 5.51 7.16 -29.91
N ILE A 33 5.17 8.25 -29.22
CA ILE A 33 5.60 8.45 -27.84
C ILE A 33 4.98 7.25 -27.12
N MET A 34 5.70 6.14 -27.07
CA MET A 34 5.35 5.02 -26.21
C MET A 34 5.28 5.61 -24.82
N ALA A 35 4.06 5.86 -24.34
CA ALA A 35 3.88 6.33 -22.99
C ALA A 35 4.65 5.37 -22.08
N LYS A 36 5.68 5.89 -21.42
CA LYS A 36 6.52 5.08 -20.54
C LYS A 36 5.59 4.39 -19.54
N GLN A 37 5.49 3.08 -19.62
CA GLN A 37 4.65 2.29 -18.72
C GLN A 37 5.03 2.65 -17.29
N LYS A 38 4.09 3.19 -16.53
CA LYS A 38 4.32 3.56 -15.15
C LYS A 38 4.37 2.29 -14.30
N ARG A 39 5.38 2.18 -13.48
CA ARG A 39 5.60 1.03 -12.60
C ARG A 39 5.67 1.52 -11.16
N LEU A 40 4.89 0.90 -10.28
CA LEU A 40 4.96 1.09 -8.84
C LEU A 40 5.49 -0.18 -8.18
N VAL A 41 6.41 -0.03 -7.26
CA VAL A 41 6.87 -1.10 -6.38
C VAL A 41 6.33 -0.82 -4.99
N ILE A 42 5.61 -1.77 -4.43
CA ILE A 42 5.07 -1.73 -3.08
C ILE A 42 5.75 -2.82 -2.27
N LEU A 43 6.32 -2.43 -1.13
CA LEU A 43 6.72 -3.35 -0.07
C LEU A 43 5.73 -3.21 1.09
N HIS A 44 5.43 -4.30 1.76
CA HIS A 44 4.60 -4.23 2.95
C HIS A 44 4.97 -5.27 4.01
N THR A 45 4.71 -4.90 5.25
CA THR A 45 4.83 -5.73 6.45
C THR A 45 3.48 -5.78 7.16
N ASN A 46 3.29 -6.79 7.98
CA ASN A 46 2.14 -6.96 8.86
C ASN A 46 2.56 -7.77 10.08
N ASP A 47 1.85 -7.62 11.19
CA ASP A 47 1.99 -8.45 12.39
C ASP A 47 3.45 -8.62 12.82
N THR A 48 4.18 -7.51 12.86
CA THR A 48 5.61 -7.55 13.20
C THR A 48 5.84 -7.87 14.68
N HIS A 49 4.83 -7.63 15.52
CA HIS A 49 4.77 -8.01 16.93
C HIS A 49 6.07 -7.73 17.66
N SER A 50 6.53 -6.48 17.57
CA SER A 50 7.75 -6.03 18.26
C SER A 50 8.97 -6.98 18.09
N THR A 51 9.03 -7.74 16.99
CA THR A 51 10.14 -8.65 16.74
C THR A 51 11.37 -7.86 16.27
N ILE A 52 12.08 -7.28 17.24
CA ILE A 52 13.27 -6.44 17.02
C ILE A 52 14.45 -7.29 16.56
N LEU A 53 14.68 -8.40 17.23
CA LEU A 53 15.73 -9.36 16.89
C LEU A 53 15.22 -10.39 15.87
N PRO A 54 16.10 -11.05 15.14
CA PRO A 54 15.67 -12.17 14.30
C PRO A 54 14.99 -13.26 15.13
N VAL A 55 14.03 -13.95 14.53
CA VAL A 55 13.40 -15.12 15.13
C VAL A 55 14.47 -16.18 15.44
N SER A 56 14.31 -16.92 16.54
CA SER A 56 15.29 -17.92 16.98
C SER A 56 15.61 -18.94 15.86
N ASN A 57 16.88 -19.26 15.68
CA ASN A 57 17.32 -20.34 14.79
C ASN A 57 16.87 -21.74 15.24
N GLN A 58 16.47 -21.86 16.52
CA GLN A 58 16.04 -23.13 17.13
C GLN A 58 14.54 -23.38 17.02
N LEU A 59 13.79 -22.52 16.31
CA LEU A 59 12.37 -22.76 16.08
C LEU A 59 12.15 -24.04 15.29
N PRO A 60 11.17 -24.88 15.67
CA PRO A 60 10.76 -26.06 14.87
C PRO A 60 10.28 -25.68 13.47
N ASP A 61 9.70 -24.47 13.31
CA ASP A 61 9.31 -23.93 12.01
C ASP A 61 10.56 -23.44 11.24
N THR A 62 11.14 -24.33 10.46
CA THR A 62 12.34 -24.06 9.65
C THR A 62 12.13 -22.99 8.58
N VAL A 63 10.89 -22.70 8.20
CA VAL A 63 10.55 -21.65 7.24
C VAL A 63 10.77 -20.27 7.84
N LYS A 64 10.57 -20.10 9.16
CA LYS A 64 10.73 -18.83 9.87
C LYS A 64 12.01 -18.73 10.68
N ALA A 65 12.62 -19.86 11.06
CA ALA A 65 13.79 -19.90 11.92
C ALA A 65 14.92 -19.00 11.38
N GLY A 66 15.45 -18.16 12.25
CA GLY A 66 16.56 -17.23 11.95
C GLY A 66 16.19 -16.05 11.04
N ARG A 67 14.93 -15.90 10.62
CA ARG A 67 14.48 -14.81 9.72
C ARG A 67 14.07 -13.57 10.50
N GLY A 68 13.78 -12.49 9.76
CA GLY A 68 13.31 -11.21 10.31
C GLY A 68 14.40 -10.40 11.00
N GLY A 69 13.96 -9.56 11.92
CA GLY A 69 14.78 -8.60 12.65
C GLY A 69 14.88 -7.23 11.96
N PHE A 70 14.79 -6.15 12.75
CA PHE A 70 14.75 -4.79 12.23
C PHE A 70 16.00 -4.39 11.45
N LEU A 71 17.20 -4.74 11.94
CA LEU A 71 18.46 -4.37 11.27
C LEU A 71 18.56 -4.98 9.88
N ARG A 72 18.17 -6.25 9.72
CA ARG A 72 18.16 -6.91 8.40
C ARG A 72 17.12 -6.27 7.47
N ARG A 73 15.97 -5.89 8.02
CA ARG A 73 14.92 -5.23 7.25
C ARG A 73 15.38 -3.84 6.78
N ILE A 74 16.02 -3.05 7.64
CA ILE A 74 16.61 -1.76 7.26
C ILE A 74 17.63 -1.92 6.14
N ALA A 75 18.52 -2.91 6.24
CA ALA A 75 19.51 -3.20 5.18
C ALA A 75 18.83 -3.57 3.86
N MET A 76 17.87 -4.48 3.88
CA MET A 76 17.08 -4.88 2.71
C MET A 76 16.34 -3.68 2.09
N LEU A 77 15.71 -2.84 2.91
CA LEU A 77 15.01 -1.64 2.42
C LEU A 77 15.97 -0.64 1.76
N LYS A 78 17.17 -0.48 2.29
CA LYS A 78 18.20 0.37 1.67
C LYS A 78 18.55 -0.13 0.26
N ASP A 79 18.76 -1.43 0.10
CA ASP A 79 19.07 -2.04 -1.20
C ASP A 79 17.88 -1.92 -2.17
N GLU A 80 16.66 -2.17 -1.68
CA GLU A 80 15.46 -2.05 -2.52
C GLU A 80 15.19 -0.60 -2.97
N ARG A 81 15.46 0.40 -2.13
CA ARG A 81 15.34 1.82 -2.50
C ARG A 81 16.39 2.26 -3.52
N GLN A 82 17.59 1.69 -3.48
CA GLN A 82 18.59 1.95 -4.53
C GLN A 82 18.10 1.45 -5.90
N LYS A 83 17.44 0.29 -5.94
CA LYS A 83 16.89 -0.30 -7.17
C LYS A 83 15.58 0.36 -7.61
N ASN A 84 14.80 0.82 -6.67
CA ASN A 84 13.46 1.38 -6.85
C ASN A 84 13.31 2.64 -5.98
N PRO A 85 13.83 3.81 -6.40
CA PRO A 85 13.82 5.03 -5.58
C PRO A 85 12.41 5.50 -5.19
N ASP A 86 11.41 5.19 -6.03
CA ASP A 86 10.00 5.54 -5.83
C ASP A 86 9.18 4.44 -5.13
N LEU A 87 9.84 3.44 -4.51
CA LEU A 87 9.10 2.38 -3.81
C LEU A 87 8.24 2.94 -2.68
N LEU A 88 7.11 2.29 -2.45
CA LEU A 88 6.21 2.53 -1.33
C LEU A 88 6.40 1.43 -0.28
N LEU A 89 6.33 1.81 1.00
CA LEU A 89 6.42 0.89 2.12
C LEU A 89 5.23 1.09 3.06
N PHE A 90 4.44 0.02 3.28
CA PHE A 90 3.26 0.03 4.13
C PHE A 90 3.36 -0.99 5.26
N ASP A 91 2.64 -0.73 6.38
CA ASP A 91 2.46 -1.70 7.46
C ASP A 91 0.97 -1.93 7.71
N SER A 92 0.58 -3.19 7.80
CA SER A 92 -0.82 -3.61 7.97
C SER A 92 -1.21 -3.83 9.44
N GLY A 93 -0.54 -3.15 10.38
CA GLY A 93 -0.87 -3.16 11.81
C GLY A 93 -0.25 -4.32 12.60
N ASP A 94 -0.53 -4.33 13.90
CA ASP A 94 0.10 -5.20 14.87
C ASP A 94 1.64 -5.13 14.85
N PHE A 95 2.18 -3.90 14.74
CA PHE A 95 3.61 -3.67 14.95
C PHE A 95 3.96 -3.72 16.44
N SER A 96 2.99 -3.54 17.32
CA SER A 96 3.04 -3.60 18.77
C SER A 96 2.95 -5.05 19.29
N GLN A 97 3.27 -5.24 20.58
CA GLN A 97 3.12 -6.48 21.33
C GLN A 97 4.10 -7.60 20.91
N GLY A 98 4.52 -8.43 21.84
CA GLY A 98 5.26 -9.68 21.58
C GLY A 98 6.70 -9.71 22.09
N SER A 99 7.29 -8.60 22.54
CA SER A 99 8.65 -8.59 23.09
C SER A 99 8.80 -7.86 24.42
N ALA A 100 9.93 -8.08 25.08
CA ALA A 100 10.32 -7.30 26.28
C ALA A 100 10.49 -5.81 25.94
N TYR A 101 10.90 -5.46 24.73
CA TYR A 101 11.01 -4.06 24.30
C TYR A 101 9.65 -3.36 24.37
N TYR A 102 8.61 -3.97 23.83
CA TYR A 102 7.27 -3.41 23.90
C TYR A 102 6.75 -3.30 25.34
N THR A 103 6.98 -4.33 26.15
CA THR A 103 6.56 -4.31 27.56
C THR A 103 7.22 -3.17 28.34
N MET A 104 8.51 -2.91 28.08
CA MET A 104 9.28 -1.87 28.79
C MET A 104 9.05 -0.47 28.22
N PHE A 105 9.03 -0.33 26.88
CA PHE A 105 9.05 0.96 26.19
C PHE A 105 7.72 1.32 25.51
N LYS A 106 6.71 0.43 25.58
CA LYS A 106 5.32 0.69 25.20
C LYS A 106 5.15 1.25 23.79
N GLY A 107 5.99 0.83 22.84
CA GLY A 107 5.93 1.21 21.43
C GLY A 107 6.98 2.21 20.96
N ASP A 108 7.77 2.82 21.86
CA ASP A 108 8.79 3.80 21.47
C ASP A 108 9.83 3.20 20.52
N VAL A 109 10.28 1.99 20.81
CA VAL A 109 11.29 1.29 20.01
C VAL A 109 10.71 0.95 18.62
N GLU A 110 9.51 0.42 18.58
CA GLU A 110 8.83 0.00 17.37
C GLU A 110 8.63 1.20 16.43
N VAL A 111 8.00 2.26 16.91
CA VAL A 111 7.74 3.47 16.11
C VAL A 111 9.05 4.17 15.73
N GLY A 112 10.03 4.24 16.65
CA GLY A 112 11.33 4.81 16.34
C GLY A 112 12.04 4.08 15.19
N LEU A 113 12.00 2.76 15.17
CA LEU A 113 12.57 1.94 14.09
C LEU A 113 11.74 2.05 12.80
N MET A 114 10.41 2.12 12.88
CA MET A 114 9.55 2.37 11.72
C MET A 114 9.83 3.73 11.09
N ASN A 115 10.07 4.78 11.88
CA ASN A 115 10.51 6.09 11.38
C ASN A 115 11.83 5.98 10.60
N MET A 116 12.82 5.24 11.12
CA MET A 116 14.09 5.01 10.41
C MET A 116 13.92 4.22 9.12
N MET A 117 12.94 3.32 9.03
CA MET A 117 12.63 2.57 7.83
C MET A 117 11.87 3.38 6.78
N GLY A 118 11.27 4.52 7.15
CA GLY A 118 10.57 5.42 6.23
C GLY A 118 9.32 4.79 5.63
N TYR A 119 8.39 4.37 6.47
CA TYR A 119 7.06 3.94 6.04
C TYR A 119 6.30 5.10 5.39
N ASP A 120 5.51 4.79 4.37
CA ASP A 120 4.63 5.77 3.69
C ASP A 120 3.25 5.84 4.34
N ALA A 121 2.80 4.77 4.99
CA ALA A 121 1.65 4.71 5.90
C ALA A 121 1.66 3.39 6.69
N ALA A 122 0.97 3.40 7.84
CA ALA A 122 0.65 2.20 8.60
C ALA A 122 -0.80 2.23 9.07
N THR A 123 -1.39 1.05 9.29
CA THR A 123 -2.71 0.96 9.92
C THR A 123 -2.61 0.54 11.39
N ILE A 124 -3.75 0.36 12.00
CA ILE A 124 -3.93 -0.05 13.39
C ILE A 124 -4.41 -1.50 13.40
N GLY A 125 -3.73 -2.35 14.17
CA GLY A 125 -4.24 -3.66 14.54
C GLY A 125 -4.87 -3.66 15.94
N ASN A 126 -5.15 -4.83 16.48
CA ASN A 126 -5.73 -4.94 17.81
C ASN A 126 -4.68 -4.69 18.92
N HIS A 127 -3.42 -4.96 18.68
CA HIS A 127 -2.38 -4.82 19.69
C HIS A 127 -1.86 -3.40 19.89
N GLU A 128 -2.17 -2.46 19.00
CA GLU A 128 -1.92 -1.04 19.25
C GLU A 128 -2.73 -0.52 20.45
N PHE A 129 -3.84 -1.20 20.82
CA PHE A 129 -4.67 -0.87 21.98
C PHE A 129 -4.15 -1.42 23.31
N ASP A 130 -3.13 -2.26 23.36
CA ASP A 130 -2.75 -3.02 24.55
C ASP A 130 -2.50 -2.15 25.81
N PHE A 131 -1.91 -0.97 25.63
CA PHE A 131 -1.68 0.00 26.69
C PHE A 131 -2.69 1.16 26.73
N GLY A 132 -3.83 1.03 26.02
CA GLY A 132 -4.91 2.01 25.98
C GLY A 132 -4.63 3.21 25.09
N LEU A 133 -5.65 4.08 24.95
CA LEU A 133 -5.67 5.18 23.99
C LEU A 133 -4.65 6.29 24.30
N ASP A 134 -4.33 6.56 25.55
CA ASP A 134 -3.33 7.57 25.92
C ASP A 134 -1.94 7.16 25.42
N ASN A 135 -1.57 5.90 25.59
CA ASN A 135 -0.31 5.38 25.09
C ASN A 135 -0.32 5.32 23.55
N MET A 136 -1.43 4.87 22.94
CA MET A 136 -1.60 4.87 21.50
C MET A 136 -1.41 6.28 20.92
N ALA A 137 -2.06 7.28 21.49
CA ALA A 137 -1.90 8.68 21.08
C ALA A 137 -0.46 9.18 21.23
N ARG A 138 0.22 8.77 22.29
CA ARG A 138 1.61 9.13 22.55
C ARG A 138 2.53 8.59 21.45
N ILE A 139 2.45 7.30 21.13
CA ILE A 139 3.30 6.70 20.09
C ILE A 139 2.92 7.18 18.68
N PHE A 140 1.65 7.48 18.41
CA PHE A 140 1.24 8.02 17.11
C PHE A 140 1.75 9.44 16.87
N ARG A 141 1.91 10.25 17.92
CA ARG A 141 2.59 11.56 17.82
C ARG A 141 4.08 11.45 17.48
N MET A 142 4.72 10.33 17.82
CA MET A 142 6.13 10.08 17.48
C MET A 142 6.30 9.62 16.02
N ALA A 143 5.26 9.08 15.41
CA ALA A 143 5.33 8.58 14.03
C ALA A 143 5.57 9.72 13.04
N THR A 144 6.57 9.57 12.15
CA THR A 144 6.85 10.50 11.05
C THR A 144 6.10 10.14 9.76
N PHE A 145 5.31 9.10 9.81
CA PHE A 145 4.44 8.61 8.75
C PHE A 145 2.98 8.64 9.22
N PRO A 146 2.02 8.76 8.31
CA PRO A 146 0.61 8.77 8.67
C PRO A 146 0.14 7.40 9.20
N ILE A 147 -0.60 7.44 10.31
CA ILE A 147 -1.42 6.32 10.76
C ILE A 147 -2.79 6.47 10.10
N VAL A 148 -3.25 5.43 9.42
CA VAL A 148 -4.48 5.43 8.64
C VAL A 148 -5.44 4.37 9.20
N CYS A 149 -6.67 4.75 9.47
CA CYS A 149 -7.76 3.83 9.77
C CYS A 149 -9.09 4.52 9.40
N THR A 150 -9.84 3.91 8.52
CA THR A 150 -11.04 4.51 7.94
C THR A 150 -12.30 4.10 8.70
N ASN A 151 -12.29 2.90 9.29
CA ASN A 151 -13.47 2.33 9.95
C ASN A 151 -13.46 2.44 11.49
N TYR A 152 -12.55 3.26 12.06
CA TYR A 152 -12.64 3.68 13.45
C TYR A 152 -12.88 5.20 13.53
N ASP A 153 -13.90 5.61 14.31
CA ASP A 153 -14.10 7.01 14.68
C ASP A 153 -13.50 7.23 16.08
N PHE A 154 -12.47 8.08 16.13
CA PHE A 154 -11.75 8.46 17.35
C PHE A 154 -12.22 9.80 17.94
N THR A 155 -13.35 10.35 17.48
CA THR A 155 -13.87 11.64 17.97
C THR A 155 -14.10 11.59 19.48
N GLY A 156 -13.60 12.57 20.22
CA GLY A 156 -13.66 12.63 21.68
C GLY A 156 -12.69 11.72 22.41
N THR A 157 -11.73 11.09 21.72
CA THR A 157 -10.70 10.25 22.34
C THR A 157 -9.32 10.92 22.29
N PRO A 158 -8.31 10.44 23.06
CA PRO A 158 -6.94 10.93 22.96
C PRO A 158 -6.30 10.82 21.55
N CYS A 159 -6.85 9.97 20.69
CA CYS A 159 -6.35 9.74 19.32
C CYS A 159 -7.04 10.63 18.28
N GLU A 160 -7.97 11.51 18.67
CA GLU A 160 -8.63 12.42 17.73
C GLU A 160 -7.63 13.26 16.94
N GLY A 161 -7.80 13.31 15.63
CA GLY A 161 -6.93 14.03 14.69
C GLY A 161 -5.58 13.41 14.40
N LEU A 162 -5.14 12.39 15.16
CA LEU A 162 -3.88 11.67 14.93
C LEU A 162 -4.02 10.61 13.84
N VAL A 163 -5.18 9.98 13.74
CA VAL A 163 -5.48 8.94 12.76
C VAL A 163 -6.18 9.56 11.56
N LYS A 164 -5.70 9.25 10.36
CA LYS A 164 -6.26 9.77 9.11
C LYS A 164 -7.24 8.74 8.52
N PRO A 165 -8.39 9.18 7.95
CA PRO A 165 -9.28 8.24 7.27
C PRO A 165 -8.69 7.71 5.96
N TYR A 166 -7.85 8.48 5.29
CA TYR A 166 -7.09 8.09 4.10
C TYR A 166 -5.93 9.06 3.88
N VAL A 167 -5.01 8.69 3.00
CA VAL A 167 -3.94 9.58 2.51
C VAL A 167 -3.81 9.49 0.99
N ILE A 168 -3.30 10.56 0.38
CA ILE A 168 -3.00 10.64 -1.05
C ILE A 168 -1.49 10.76 -1.20
N LEU A 169 -0.91 9.79 -1.88
CA LEU A 169 0.51 9.76 -2.19
C LEU A 169 0.72 10.00 -3.70
N LYS A 170 1.91 10.46 -4.05
CA LYS A 170 2.34 10.61 -5.44
C LYS A 170 3.70 9.94 -5.61
N ARG A 171 3.82 8.98 -6.52
CA ARG A 171 5.05 8.28 -6.86
C ARG A 171 5.10 8.04 -8.36
N ASN A 172 6.24 8.32 -8.99
CA ASN A 172 6.47 8.10 -10.43
C ASN A 172 5.34 8.66 -11.33
N GLY A 173 4.80 9.82 -10.97
CA GLY A 173 3.68 10.45 -11.67
C GLY A 173 2.34 9.72 -11.54
N VAL A 174 2.19 8.81 -10.56
CA VAL A 174 0.97 8.11 -10.22
C VAL A 174 0.38 8.72 -8.95
N LYS A 175 -0.93 8.96 -8.95
CA LYS A 175 -1.70 9.40 -7.78
C LYS A 175 -2.30 8.18 -7.10
N ILE A 176 -1.92 7.94 -5.86
CA ILE A 176 -2.26 6.74 -5.11
C ILE A 176 -3.12 7.15 -3.92
N GLY A 177 -4.35 6.63 -3.86
CA GLY A 177 -5.21 6.73 -2.69
C GLY A 177 -4.95 5.53 -1.78
N VAL A 178 -4.68 5.79 -0.51
CA VAL A 178 -4.45 4.74 0.49
C VAL A 178 -5.47 4.93 1.60
N PHE A 179 -6.23 3.91 1.90
CA PHE A 179 -7.13 3.84 3.04
C PHE A 179 -6.88 2.54 3.80
N ALA A 180 -7.39 2.43 5.03
CA ALA A 180 -7.08 1.28 5.85
C ALA A 180 -8.25 0.85 6.73
N LEU A 181 -8.29 -0.45 7.05
CA LEU A 181 -9.35 -1.08 7.82
C LEU A 181 -8.76 -1.88 8.98
N ALA A 182 -9.43 -1.80 10.12
CA ALA A 182 -9.06 -2.49 11.35
C ALA A 182 -10.20 -3.41 11.82
N PRO A 183 -9.91 -4.47 12.61
CA PRO A 183 -10.90 -5.46 12.99
C PRO A 183 -11.88 -4.93 14.03
N LYS A 184 -13.04 -5.59 14.18
CA LYS A 184 -13.95 -5.29 15.28
C LYS A 184 -13.23 -5.54 16.62
N MET A 185 -13.26 -4.54 17.51
CA MET A 185 -12.53 -4.59 18.80
C MET A 185 -13.13 -5.60 19.79
N GLU A 186 -14.43 -5.86 19.69
CA GLU A 186 -15.14 -6.77 20.59
C GLU A 186 -14.50 -8.17 20.60
N GLY A 187 -14.12 -8.63 21.79
CA GLY A 187 -13.44 -9.92 21.98
C GLY A 187 -11.97 -9.98 21.53
N LEU A 188 -11.40 -8.86 21.03
CA LEU A 188 -9.98 -8.74 20.69
C LEU A 188 -9.25 -7.75 21.61
N VAL A 189 -9.91 -6.65 21.92
CA VAL A 189 -9.35 -5.53 22.70
C VAL A 189 -10.08 -5.47 24.05
N SER A 190 -9.34 -5.23 25.13
CA SER A 190 -9.96 -4.98 26.43
C SER A 190 -10.83 -3.72 26.34
N ALA A 191 -12.11 -3.81 26.75
CA ALA A 191 -13.07 -2.71 26.65
C ALA A 191 -12.56 -1.39 27.26
N LYS A 192 -11.80 -1.45 28.36
CA LYS A 192 -11.19 -0.27 29.01
C LYS A 192 -10.14 0.43 28.13
N ASN A 193 -9.55 -0.27 27.17
CA ASN A 193 -8.47 0.23 26.32
C ASN A 193 -8.98 0.89 25.02
N CYS A 194 -10.29 0.81 24.72
CA CYS A 194 -10.89 1.36 23.52
C CYS A 194 -12.14 2.19 23.80
N VAL A 195 -12.26 2.73 25.01
CA VAL A 195 -13.42 3.56 25.42
C VAL A 195 -13.58 4.76 24.49
N GLY A 196 -14.77 4.95 23.93
CA GLY A 196 -15.12 6.07 23.06
C GLY A 196 -14.83 5.84 21.58
N VAL A 197 -14.05 4.81 21.21
CA VAL A 197 -13.83 4.48 19.80
C VAL A 197 -15.07 3.81 19.22
N LYS A 198 -15.57 4.32 18.08
CA LYS A 198 -16.68 3.71 17.37
C LYS A 198 -16.20 2.89 16.20
N TYR A 199 -16.76 1.72 16.03
CA TYR A 199 -16.50 0.83 14.90
C TYR A 199 -17.54 1.03 13.82
N LEU A 200 -17.10 1.13 12.57
CA LEU A 200 -17.94 1.25 11.38
C LEU A 200 -17.78 -0.04 10.55
N ASP A 201 -18.84 -0.42 9.82
CA ASP A 201 -18.82 -1.60 8.96
C ASP A 201 -17.73 -1.50 7.87
N PRO A 202 -16.77 -2.43 7.80
CA PRO A 202 -15.65 -2.32 6.89
C PRO A 202 -16.05 -2.46 5.41
N GLY A 203 -17.09 -3.20 5.10
CA GLY A 203 -17.58 -3.35 3.73
C GLY A 203 -18.18 -2.05 3.20
N GLN A 204 -19.03 -1.40 4.00
CA GLN A 204 -19.61 -0.09 3.65
C GLN A 204 -18.53 0.98 3.53
N VAL A 205 -17.68 1.09 4.53
CA VAL A 205 -16.59 2.09 4.55
C VAL A 205 -15.63 1.90 3.37
N ALA A 206 -15.28 0.65 3.02
CA ALA A 206 -14.45 0.35 1.87
C ALA A 206 -15.10 0.80 0.55
N LEU A 207 -16.39 0.51 0.37
CA LEU A 207 -17.15 0.91 -0.83
C LEU A 207 -17.18 2.43 -1.00
N GLU A 208 -17.52 3.15 0.05
CA GLU A 208 -17.63 4.61 0.04
C GLU A 208 -16.27 5.26 -0.20
N THR A 209 -15.24 4.85 0.55
CA THR A 209 -13.92 5.45 0.50
C THR A 209 -13.21 5.15 -0.82
N ALA A 210 -13.19 3.90 -1.27
CA ALA A 210 -12.56 3.55 -2.55
C ALA A 210 -13.27 4.23 -3.73
N THR A 211 -14.60 4.37 -3.68
CA THR A 211 -15.37 5.12 -4.69
C THR A 211 -14.98 6.60 -4.69
N MET A 212 -14.89 7.22 -3.53
CA MET A 212 -14.46 8.62 -3.39
C MET A 212 -13.04 8.82 -3.94
N LEU A 213 -12.10 7.97 -3.53
CA LEU A 213 -10.70 8.03 -3.99
C LEU A 213 -10.60 7.91 -5.51
N LYS A 214 -11.31 6.93 -6.10
CA LYS A 214 -11.26 6.68 -7.55
C LYS A 214 -12.03 7.71 -8.37
N LYS A 215 -13.27 8.04 -7.97
CA LYS A 215 -14.18 8.85 -8.80
C LYS A 215 -14.11 10.33 -8.52
N GLN A 216 -13.99 10.75 -7.26
CA GLN A 216 -13.97 12.17 -6.89
C GLN A 216 -12.53 12.69 -6.87
N LEU A 217 -11.63 12.00 -6.17
CA LEU A 217 -10.23 12.42 -6.03
C LEU A 217 -9.35 11.96 -7.19
N LYS A 218 -9.89 11.16 -8.15
CA LYS A 218 -9.19 10.73 -9.38
C LYS A 218 -7.85 10.07 -9.10
N CYS A 219 -7.79 9.17 -8.13
CA CYS A 219 -6.61 8.36 -7.90
C CYS A 219 -6.43 7.33 -9.02
N ASP A 220 -5.20 7.20 -9.50
CA ASP A 220 -4.84 6.20 -10.50
C ASP A 220 -4.91 4.79 -9.88
N VAL A 221 -4.42 4.66 -8.65
CA VAL A 221 -4.37 3.42 -7.86
C VAL A 221 -5.03 3.64 -6.50
N VAL A 222 -5.79 2.66 -6.03
CA VAL A 222 -6.38 2.62 -4.68
C VAL A 222 -5.83 1.40 -3.94
N VAL A 223 -5.13 1.64 -2.85
CA VAL A 223 -4.56 0.61 -1.96
C VAL A 223 -5.38 0.55 -0.68
N CYS A 224 -5.80 -0.65 -0.29
CA CYS A 224 -6.37 -0.92 1.02
C CYS A 224 -5.32 -1.60 1.90
N ILE A 225 -4.96 -0.99 3.02
CA ILE A 225 -4.17 -1.63 4.07
C ILE A 225 -5.16 -2.25 5.06
N SER A 226 -5.19 -3.57 5.19
CA SER A 226 -6.21 -4.28 5.98
C SER A 226 -5.60 -5.02 7.15
N HIS A 227 -6.18 -4.82 8.33
CA HIS A 227 -5.95 -5.69 9.49
C HIS A 227 -7.19 -6.52 9.84
N LEU A 228 -8.09 -6.75 8.86
CA LEU A 228 -9.32 -7.52 9.10
C LEU A 228 -9.08 -9.03 9.22
N GLY A 229 -8.05 -9.52 8.54
CA GLY A 229 -7.70 -10.94 8.49
C GLY A 229 -8.16 -11.64 7.21
N TRP A 230 -7.65 -12.85 7.03
CA TRP A 230 -7.93 -13.73 5.89
C TRP A 230 -8.47 -15.08 6.40
N GLN A 231 -9.63 -15.49 5.89
CA GLN A 231 -10.30 -16.72 6.33
C GLN A 231 -10.40 -16.81 7.86
N SER A 232 -10.68 -15.67 8.47
CA SER A 232 -10.84 -15.60 9.91
C SER A 232 -12.17 -16.26 10.30
N ASN A 233 -12.24 -16.81 11.51
CA ASN A 233 -13.52 -17.28 12.06
C ASN A 233 -14.45 -16.14 12.47
N ARG A 234 -14.16 -14.90 12.02
CA ARG A 234 -14.90 -13.68 12.31
C ARG A 234 -15.64 -13.19 11.08
N ASP A 235 -16.82 -12.63 11.28
CA ASP A 235 -17.77 -12.32 10.22
C ASP A 235 -17.35 -11.18 9.26
N GLN A 236 -16.27 -10.42 9.56
CA GLN A 236 -15.92 -9.20 8.85
C GLN A 236 -14.43 -9.14 8.50
N ASP A 237 -13.93 -10.15 7.81
CA ASP A 237 -12.57 -10.22 7.28
C ASP A 237 -12.46 -9.70 5.83
N ASP A 238 -11.32 -9.90 5.17
CA ASP A 238 -11.09 -9.49 3.79
C ASP A 238 -12.06 -10.18 2.80
N LEU A 239 -12.48 -11.43 3.09
CA LEU A 239 -13.48 -12.15 2.28
C LEU A 239 -14.90 -11.57 2.44
N TYR A 240 -15.17 -10.91 3.56
CA TYR A 240 -16.41 -10.16 3.74
C TYR A 240 -16.35 -8.81 3.03
N MET A 241 -15.24 -8.09 3.16
CA MET A 241 -15.08 -6.71 2.71
C MET A 241 -14.97 -6.59 1.19
N ILE A 242 -14.13 -7.39 0.56
CA ILE A 242 -13.81 -7.23 -0.87
C ILE A 242 -15.05 -7.39 -1.77
N PRO A 243 -15.91 -8.43 -1.62
CA PRO A 243 -17.12 -8.60 -2.44
C PRO A 243 -18.17 -7.49 -2.23
N ARG A 244 -18.03 -6.67 -1.18
CA ARG A 244 -18.90 -5.53 -0.87
C ARG A 244 -18.32 -4.19 -1.31
N SER A 245 -17.11 -4.20 -1.85
CA SER A 245 -16.36 -3.01 -2.27
C SER A 245 -16.17 -2.97 -3.78
N ARG A 246 -15.62 -1.86 -4.29
CA ARG A 246 -15.20 -1.69 -5.67
C ARG A 246 -14.03 -0.72 -5.76
N TYR A 247 -13.31 -0.74 -6.88
CA TYR A 247 -12.18 0.17 -7.17
C TYR A 247 -10.94 0.00 -6.30
N ILE A 248 -10.86 -1.03 -5.48
CA ILE A 248 -9.62 -1.39 -4.77
C ILE A 248 -8.71 -2.11 -5.77
N ASP A 249 -7.47 -1.64 -5.91
CA ASP A 249 -6.51 -2.23 -6.85
C ASP A 249 -5.63 -3.29 -6.18
N VAL A 250 -5.47 -3.24 -4.86
CA VAL A 250 -4.75 -4.24 -4.04
C VAL A 250 -5.15 -4.12 -2.57
N VAL A 251 -5.18 -5.26 -1.88
CA VAL A 251 -5.33 -5.37 -0.42
C VAL A 251 -4.03 -5.92 0.17
N LEU A 252 -3.49 -5.20 1.14
CA LEU A 252 -2.31 -5.58 1.93
C LEU A 252 -2.81 -6.02 3.31
N GLY A 253 -2.87 -7.33 3.54
CA GLY A 253 -3.54 -7.95 4.67
C GLY A 253 -2.67 -8.13 5.92
N GLY A 254 -3.32 -8.45 7.06
CA GLY A 254 -2.73 -8.74 8.37
C GLY A 254 -3.64 -9.57 9.26
N HIS A 255 -3.41 -9.56 10.57
CA HIS A 255 -4.22 -10.11 11.65
C HIS A 255 -4.19 -11.64 11.80
N THR A 256 -4.47 -12.40 10.76
CA THR A 256 -4.56 -13.87 10.83
C THR A 256 -3.20 -14.56 10.71
N HIS A 257 -2.12 -13.79 10.55
CA HIS A 257 -0.77 -14.31 10.40
C HIS A 257 -0.61 -15.28 9.21
N THR A 258 -1.48 -15.18 8.21
CA THR A 258 -1.46 -16.02 7.03
C THR A 258 -0.20 -15.72 6.20
N TYR A 259 0.55 -16.75 5.84
CA TYR A 259 1.68 -16.62 4.93
C TYR A 259 1.24 -17.03 3.52
N MET A 260 1.01 -16.05 2.67
CA MET A 260 0.66 -16.23 1.26
C MET A 260 1.95 -16.34 0.45
N GLN A 261 2.22 -17.50 -0.16
CA GLN A 261 3.38 -17.68 -1.04
C GLN A 261 3.19 -17.04 -2.41
N GLN A 262 1.94 -16.81 -2.78
CA GLN A 262 1.50 -16.13 -3.99
C GLN A 262 0.27 -15.29 -3.67
N LEU A 263 -0.06 -14.34 -4.54
CA LEU A 263 -1.25 -13.53 -4.38
C LEU A 263 -2.51 -14.39 -4.41
N GLU A 264 -3.41 -14.14 -3.47
CA GLU A 264 -4.78 -14.62 -3.53
C GLU A 264 -5.66 -13.58 -4.23
N TYR A 265 -6.81 -14.02 -4.77
CA TYR A 265 -7.71 -13.13 -5.52
C TYR A 265 -9.15 -13.32 -5.05
N VAL A 266 -9.82 -12.21 -4.80
CA VAL A 266 -11.24 -12.17 -4.45
C VAL A 266 -11.96 -11.21 -5.41
N ASN A 267 -13.10 -11.62 -5.94
CA ASN A 267 -13.86 -10.75 -6.82
C ASN A 267 -14.58 -9.65 -6.02
N ASP A 268 -14.44 -8.41 -6.48
CA ASP A 268 -15.18 -7.27 -5.93
C ASP A 268 -16.65 -7.27 -6.38
N LEU A 269 -17.40 -6.25 -5.97
CA LEU A 269 -18.83 -6.10 -6.27
C LEU A 269 -19.14 -6.07 -7.77
N ASP A 270 -18.18 -5.69 -8.62
CA ASP A 270 -18.30 -5.64 -10.07
C ASP A 270 -17.71 -6.91 -10.73
N GLY A 271 -17.33 -7.93 -9.96
CA GLY A 271 -16.73 -9.17 -10.45
C GLY A 271 -15.26 -9.04 -10.86
N ARG A 272 -14.58 -7.93 -10.52
CA ARG A 272 -13.17 -7.72 -10.82
C ARG A 272 -12.30 -8.40 -9.76
N PRO A 273 -11.32 -9.25 -10.14
CA PRO A 273 -10.41 -9.87 -9.20
C PRO A 273 -9.50 -8.82 -8.53
N VAL A 274 -9.54 -8.77 -7.21
CA VAL A 274 -8.70 -7.92 -6.36
C VAL A 274 -7.61 -8.78 -5.75
N PRO A 275 -6.32 -8.49 -5.97
CA PRO A 275 -5.22 -9.21 -5.36
C PRO A 275 -5.10 -8.89 -3.87
N VAL A 276 -4.82 -9.92 -3.08
CA VAL A 276 -4.59 -9.87 -1.63
C VAL A 276 -3.25 -10.52 -1.33
N ASP A 277 -2.47 -9.90 -0.44
CA ASP A 277 -1.20 -10.45 0.07
C ASP A 277 -1.11 -10.31 1.59
N GLN A 278 -0.58 -11.32 2.27
CA GLN A 278 -0.30 -11.32 3.71
C GLN A 278 0.98 -12.10 4.00
N ASN A 279 1.86 -11.59 4.87
CA ASN A 279 3.25 -12.03 5.02
C ASN A 279 3.54 -12.81 6.31
N GLY A 280 2.57 -13.54 6.84
CA GLY A 280 2.76 -14.25 8.10
C GLY A 280 2.86 -13.29 9.28
N LYS A 281 3.81 -13.51 10.17
CA LYS A 281 4.05 -12.66 11.34
C LYS A 281 5.55 -12.53 11.68
N HIS A 282 5.85 -11.69 12.69
CA HIS A 282 7.20 -11.44 13.21
C HIS A 282 8.16 -10.83 12.17
N ALA A 283 7.60 -10.27 11.08
CA ALA A 283 8.37 -9.76 9.96
C ALA A 283 9.46 -10.73 9.47
N ALA A 284 9.16 -12.03 9.53
CA ALA A 284 10.00 -13.06 8.93
C ALA A 284 10.06 -12.91 7.40
N PHE A 285 9.02 -12.33 6.83
CA PHE A 285 8.87 -12.03 5.41
C PHE A 285 8.46 -10.56 5.20
N VAL A 286 8.71 -10.05 3.99
CA VAL A 286 8.25 -8.74 3.51
C VAL A 286 7.62 -8.97 2.14
N GLY A 287 6.38 -8.57 1.97
CA GLY A 287 5.68 -8.63 0.70
C GLY A 287 6.27 -7.64 -0.29
N LYS A 288 6.36 -8.06 -1.56
CA LYS A 288 6.79 -7.21 -2.66
C LYS A 288 5.88 -7.36 -3.86
N LEU A 289 5.16 -6.31 -4.17
CA LEU A 289 4.26 -6.24 -5.32
C LEU A 289 4.80 -5.26 -6.36
N VAL A 290 4.54 -5.56 -7.62
CA VAL A 290 4.87 -4.68 -8.73
C VAL A 290 3.61 -4.43 -9.53
N LEU A 291 3.12 -3.20 -9.52
CA LEU A 291 1.98 -2.76 -10.30
C LEU A 291 2.48 -2.11 -11.60
N ASN A 292 2.11 -2.68 -12.73
CA ASN A 292 2.37 -2.10 -14.04
C ASN A 292 1.10 -1.40 -14.54
N LEU A 293 1.16 -0.09 -14.63
CA LEU A 293 0.02 0.75 -15.04
C LEU A 293 0.11 1.06 -16.53
N LYS A 294 -1.00 0.90 -17.22
CA LYS A 294 -1.13 1.20 -18.66
C LYS A 294 -1.36 2.68 -18.89
#